data_abc790716bdb0682de155d1c8ef0982f
#
_entry.id   abc790716bdb0682de155d1c8ef0982f
#
_cell.length_a   1.000
_cell.length_b   1.000
_cell.length_c   1.000
_cell.angle_alpha   90.00
_cell.angle_beta   90.00
_cell.angle_gamma   90.00
#
_symmetry.space_group_name_H-M   'P 1'
#
loop_
_entity.id
_entity.type
_entity.pdbx_description
1 polymer ?
#
loop_
_entity_poly.entity_id
_entity_poly.type
_entity_poly.pdbx_seq_one_letter_code
_entity_poly.pdbx_strand_id
1 'polypeptide(L)'
;MNRRNFVRVVAGTAAALALRGQARPQVKALVFDTFGTVVDWRGSIIEEGLIWAKGKSLDVDWARFADHWRDGYAPAMEKVRKGQLPWTKLDDLHRMLLEDLLKEFGMTGLSEAEKDHWNRVWHRLKPWPDSVAGLARLKKKYTIAPLSNGNVGLLNDMAKSAGLPWDLILSAELAKHYKPDREAYLTAVELLGLKPEEVMMAAAHSGDLNAARSFGLRTGFVHRPNERGPGGKADHAKPGEFDIVSTDISDLAAQMGA
;
A
#
# COMPACT_ATOMS: atom_id res chain seq x y z
N MET A 1 -31.38 26.23 -72.81
CA MET A 1 -31.65 26.42 -71.37
C MET A 1 -31.04 25.27 -70.61
N ASN A 2 -30.06 25.53 -69.75
CA ASN A 2 -29.01 24.60 -69.27
C ASN A 2 -29.47 23.65 -68.20
N ARG A 3 -29.40 22.39 -68.52
CA ARG A 3 -29.32 21.30 -67.53
C ARG A 3 -27.84 21.14 -67.10
N ARG A 4 -27.47 21.64 -65.91
CA ARG A 4 -26.23 21.24 -65.20
C ARG A 4 -26.30 21.93 -63.85
N ASN A 5 -26.59 21.18 -62.78
CA ASN A 5 -26.11 21.33 -61.43
C ASN A 5 -27.00 20.55 -60.47
N PHE A 6 -26.89 19.24 -60.53
CA PHE A 6 -27.44 18.41 -59.47
C PHE A 6 -26.55 17.18 -59.33
N VAL A 7 -25.43 17.31 -58.72
CA VAL A 7 -24.65 16.22 -58.08
C VAL A 7 -23.47 16.89 -57.36
N ARG A 8 -23.58 17.04 -56.06
CA ARG A 8 -22.44 17.08 -55.10
C ARG A 8 -22.90 17.58 -53.76
N VAL A 9 -23.64 16.82 -53.00
CA VAL A 9 -23.69 16.88 -51.53
C VAL A 9 -24.18 15.51 -51.04
N VAL A 10 -23.39 14.50 -51.03
CA VAL A 10 -23.51 13.31 -50.15
C VAL A 10 -22.11 12.62 -50.15
N ALA A 11 -21.19 13.17 -49.42
CA ALA A 11 -19.98 12.49 -49.01
C ALA A 11 -19.33 13.25 -47.85
N GLY A 12 -19.92 13.20 -46.68
CA GLY A 12 -19.37 13.95 -45.56
C GLY A 12 -19.92 13.58 -44.17
N THR A 13 -20.51 12.39 -44.01
CA THR A 13 -21.08 11.99 -42.71
C THR A 13 -20.77 10.56 -42.27
N ALA A 14 -19.71 9.92 -42.79
CA ALA A 14 -19.34 8.56 -42.43
C ALA A 14 -18.03 8.40 -41.70
N ALA A 15 -17.36 9.50 -41.25
CA ALA A 15 -16.05 9.40 -40.59
C ALA A 15 -16.06 9.84 -39.09
N ALA A 16 -17.22 10.16 -38.51
CA ALA A 16 -17.30 10.66 -37.12
C ALA A 16 -17.84 9.64 -36.10
N LEU A 17 -17.92 8.35 -36.43
CA LEU A 17 -18.49 7.32 -35.53
C LEU A 17 -17.50 6.21 -35.11
N ALA A 18 -16.21 6.38 -35.25
CA ALA A 18 -15.22 5.34 -34.93
C ALA A 18 -14.32 5.67 -33.73
N LEU A 19 -14.63 6.66 -32.90
CA LEU A 19 -13.99 6.90 -31.60
C LEU A 19 -15.01 6.72 -30.47
N ARG A 20 -15.73 5.59 -30.49
CA ARG A 20 -16.24 5.03 -29.23
C ARG A 20 -15.01 4.59 -28.46
N GLY A 21 -14.56 5.43 -27.50
CA GLY A 21 -13.53 5.06 -26.57
C GLY A 21 -13.88 3.69 -26.00
N GLN A 22 -12.98 2.71 -26.16
CA GLN A 22 -13.15 1.41 -25.50
C GLN A 22 -13.40 1.71 -24.03
N ALA A 23 -14.56 1.32 -23.52
CA ALA A 23 -14.86 1.46 -22.10
C ALA A 23 -13.68 0.84 -21.34
N ARG A 24 -13.07 1.62 -20.45
CA ARG A 24 -11.95 1.10 -19.67
C ARG A 24 -12.42 -0.17 -18.96
N PRO A 25 -11.62 -1.27 -18.94
CA PRO A 25 -11.98 -2.49 -18.25
C PRO A 25 -12.43 -2.21 -16.83
N GLN A 26 -13.49 -2.88 -16.39
CA GLN A 26 -14.01 -2.72 -15.04
C GLN A 26 -13.02 -3.31 -14.03
N VAL A 27 -12.70 -2.57 -12.98
CA VAL A 27 -11.93 -3.06 -11.84
C VAL A 27 -12.70 -4.21 -11.18
N LYS A 28 -12.00 -5.32 -10.93
CA LYS A 28 -12.53 -6.53 -10.28
C LYS A 28 -11.91 -6.78 -8.91
N ALA A 29 -10.67 -6.34 -8.72
CA ALA A 29 -9.95 -6.48 -7.47
C ALA A 29 -9.24 -5.17 -7.08
N LEU A 30 -9.16 -4.90 -5.78
CA LEU A 30 -8.32 -3.86 -5.22
C LEU A 30 -7.22 -4.51 -4.38
N VAL A 31 -5.99 -4.12 -4.63
CA VAL A 31 -4.83 -4.49 -3.82
C VAL A 31 -4.30 -3.26 -3.10
N PHE A 32 -3.97 -3.41 -1.83
CA PHE A 32 -3.67 -2.29 -0.95
C PHE A 32 -2.23 -2.32 -0.47
N ASP A 33 -1.51 -1.22 -0.61
CA ASP A 33 -0.39 -0.95 0.27
C ASP A 33 -0.88 -0.96 1.72
N THR A 34 -0.03 -1.37 2.66
CA THR A 34 -0.47 -1.63 4.03
C THR A 34 0.07 -0.61 5.02
N PHE A 35 1.40 -0.49 5.11
CA PHE A 35 2.05 0.38 6.10
C PHE A 35 1.87 1.85 5.74
N GLY A 36 1.16 2.58 6.59
CA GLY A 36 0.81 3.99 6.35
C GLY A 36 -0.48 4.16 5.56
N THR A 37 -0.83 3.24 4.66
CA THR A 37 -2.09 3.30 3.88
C THR A 37 -3.28 2.77 4.66
N VAL A 38 -3.18 1.54 5.19
CA VAL A 38 -4.26 0.86 5.91
C VAL A 38 -4.08 0.96 7.42
N VAL A 39 -2.84 0.93 7.89
CA VAL A 39 -2.49 0.94 9.32
C VAL A 39 -1.60 2.11 9.70
N ASP A 40 -1.81 2.62 10.91
CA ASP A 40 -0.96 3.63 11.55
C ASP A 40 0.26 2.95 12.21
N TRP A 41 1.32 2.79 11.41
CA TRP A 41 2.56 2.18 11.91
C TRP A 41 3.20 3.02 13.01
N ARG A 42 3.22 4.35 12.82
CA ARG A 42 3.92 5.28 13.73
C ARG A 42 3.24 5.36 15.09
N GLY A 43 1.95 5.64 15.10
CA GLY A 43 1.17 5.73 16.34
C GLY A 43 1.16 4.40 17.09
N SER A 44 1.08 3.27 16.40
CA SER A 44 1.12 1.93 17.00
C SER A 44 2.44 1.64 17.70
N ILE A 45 3.59 1.96 17.09
CA ILE A 45 4.92 1.75 17.68
C ILE A 45 5.11 2.67 18.89
N ILE A 46 4.70 3.93 18.81
CA ILE A 46 4.77 4.89 19.91
C ILE A 46 3.97 4.39 21.11
N GLU A 47 2.72 3.97 20.87
CA GLU A 47 1.84 3.48 21.96
C GLU A 47 2.41 2.23 22.61
N GLU A 48 2.89 1.28 21.84
CA GLU A 48 3.55 0.07 22.34
C GLU A 48 4.75 0.43 23.21
N GLY A 49 5.56 1.39 22.76
CA GLY A 49 6.71 1.90 23.52
C GLY A 49 6.33 2.50 24.87
N LEU A 50 5.30 3.34 24.87
CA LEU A 50 4.78 3.95 26.10
C LEU A 50 4.21 2.90 27.07
N ILE A 51 3.55 1.86 26.57
CA ILE A 51 3.03 0.76 27.39
C ILE A 51 4.20 -0.05 27.98
N TRP A 52 5.16 -0.41 27.14
CA TRP A 52 6.31 -1.23 27.54
C TRP A 52 7.23 -0.53 28.54
N ALA A 53 7.37 0.81 28.43
CA ALA A 53 8.17 1.61 29.35
C ALA A 53 7.55 1.77 30.74
N LYS A 54 6.24 1.48 30.90
CA LYS A 54 5.59 1.59 32.22
C LYS A 54 6.31 0.72 33.25
N GLY A 55 6.73 1.35 34.35
CA GLY A 55 7.46 0.71 35.44
C GLY A 55 8.94 0.40 35.15
N LYS A 56 9.45 0.83 34.01
CA LYS A 56 10.89 0.76 33.65
C LYS A 56 11.44 2.19 33.68
N SER A 57 12.65 2.36 34.18
CA SER A 57 13.35 3.67 34.17
C SER A 57 13.94 3.92 32.78
N LEU A 58 13.06 4.07 31.77
CA LEU A 58 13.45 4.27 30.37
C LEU A 58 12.92 5.63 29.90
N ASP A 59 13.85 6.48 29.49
CA ASP A 59 13.56 7.76 28.84
C ASP A 59 13.87 7.62 27.34
N VAL A 60 12.88 7.16 26.56
CA VAL A 60 13.00 6.92 25.12
C VAL A 60 12.03 7.82 24.39
N ASP A 61 12.53 8.60 23.43
CA ASP A 61 11.71 9.28 22.44
C ASP A 61 11.13 8.25 21.45
N TRP A 62 9.95 7.74 21.79
CA TRP A 62 9.27 6.70 20.99
C TRP A 62 8.87 7.18 19.60
N ALA A 63 8.66 8.48 19.42
CA ALA A 63 8.36 9.05 18.11
C ALA A 63 9.60 8.96 17.20
N ARG A 64 10.75 9.40 17.72
CA ARG A 64 12.03 9.28 17.03
C ARG A 64 12.43 7.82 16.81
N PHE A 65 12.18 6.93 17.78
CA PHE A 65 12.42 5.49 17.64
C PHE A 65 11.63 4.90 16.47
N ALA A 66 10.32 5.19 16.39
CA ALA A 66 9.46 4.73 15.29
C ALA A 66 9.93 5.27 13.93
N ASP A 67 10.25 6.56 13.86
CA ASP A 67 10.71 7.21 12.64
C ASP A 67 12.03 6.61 12.14
N HIS A 68 13.02 6.42 13.03
CA HIS A 68 14.31 5.81 12.65
C HIS A 68 14.17 4.36 12.20
N TRP A 69 13.29 3.57 12.85
CA TRP A 69 13.03 2.20 12.40
C TRP A 69 12.44 2.20 10.98
N ARG A 70 11.47 3.06 10.73
CA ARG A 70 10.83 3.19 9.41
C ARG A 70 11.78 3.69 8.34
N ASP A 71 12.66 4.61 8.68
CA ASP A 71 13.63 5.19 7.73
C ASP A 71 14.71 4.17 7.33
N GLY A 72 15.04 3.20 8.20
CA GLY A 72 15.91 2.07 7.88
C GLY A 72 15.32 1.06 6.89
N TYR A 73 14.01 1.04 6.72
CA TYR A 73 13.25 0.08 5.94
C TYR A 73 13.61 0.08 4.44
N ALA A 74 13.56 1.24 3.78
CA ALA A 74 13.85 1.33 2.35
C ALA A 74 15.32 0.99 2.02
N PRO A 75 16.34 1.47 2.75
CA PRO A 75 17.74 1.07 2.54
C PRO A 75 17.97 -0.43 2.75
N ALA A 76 17.31 -1.07 3.72
CA ALA A 76 17.46 -2.50 3.97
C ALA A 76 16.90 -3.34 2.81
N MET A 77 15.71 -3.01 2.32
CA MET A 77 15.12 -3.66 1.14
C MET A 77 15.98 -3.44 -0.12
N GLU A 78 16.55 -2.25 -0.28
CA GLU A 78 17.40 -1.95 -1.43
C GLU A 78 18.65 -2.83 -1.48
N LYS A 79 19.22 -3.24 -0.34
CA LYS A 79 20.31 -4.23 -0.30
C LYS A 79 19.88 -5.58 -0.87
N VAL A 80 18.65 -6.02 -0.60
CA VAL A 80 18.09 -7.25 -1.17
C VAL A 80 17.85 -7.07 -2.68
N ARG A 81 17.24 -5.98 -3.09
CA ARG A 81 16.95 -5.68 -4.50
C ARG A 81 18.23 -5.60 -5.35
N LYS A 82 19.33 -5.10 -4.78
CA LYS A 82 20.64 -5.03 -5.44
C LYS A 82 21.46 -6.31 -5.34
N GLY A 83 20.92 -7.38 -4.76
CA GLY A 83 21.64 -8.64 -4.58
C GLY A 83 22.80 -8.58 -3.56
N GLN A 84 22.86 -7.52 -2.74
CA GLN A 84 23.83 -7.40 -1.63
C GLN A 84 23.44 -8.27 -0.43
N LEU A 85 22.16 -8.62 -0.32
CA LEU A 85 21.62 -9.65 0.54
C LEU A 85 20.82 -10.64 -0.31
N PRO A 86 20.76 -11.92 0.06
CA PRO A 86 19.81 -12.85 -0.55
C PRO A 86 18.39 -12.38 -0.28
N TRP A 87 17.39 -13.04 -0.90
CA TRP A 87 16.01 -12.78 -0.51
C TRP A 87 15.88 -12.96 1.01
N THR A 88 15.56 -11.86 1.67
CA THR A 88 15.38 -11.75 3.11
C THR A 88 13.98 -11.16 3.33
N LYS A 89 13.12 -11.82 4.08
CA LYS A 89 11.78 -11.32 4.36
C LYS A 89 11.81 -10.11 5.29
N LEU A 90 10.74 -9.34 5.29
CA LEU A 90 10.69 -8.07 6.00
C LEU A 90 10.88 -8.21 7.53
N ASP A 91 10.36 -9.28 8.15
CA ASP A 91 10.55 -9.54 9.57
C ASP A 91 12.05 -9.63 9.95
N ASP A 92 12.83 -10.27 9.10
CA ASP A 92 14.26 -10.42 9.34
C ASP A 92 14.99 -9.08 9.14
N LEU A 93 14.59 -8.28 8.15
CA LEU A 93 15.12 -6.92 7.97
C LEU A 93 14.74 -6.02 9.15
N HIS A 94 13.49 -6.08 9.62
CA HIS A 94 13.06 -5.34 10.81
C HIS A 94 13.87 -5.74 12.04
N ARG A 95 14.16 -7.04 12.23
CA ARG A 95 14.99 -7.50 13.33
C ARG A 95 16.42 -6.98 13.24
N MET A 96 17.03 -7.00 12.05
CA MET A 96 18.36 -6.44 11.85
C MET A 96 18.42 -4.95 12.23
N LEU A 97 17.43 -4.18 11.79
CA LEU A 97 17.32 -2.76 12.11
C LEU A 97 17.06 -2.52 13.61
N LEU A 98 16.26 -3.38 14.25
CA LEU A 98 15.95 -3.30 15.67
C LEU A 98 17.22 -3.44 16.54
N GLU A 99 18.13 -4.33 16.19
CA GLU A 99 19.38 -4.52 16.97
C GLU A 99 20.22 -3.22 17.02
N ASP A 100 20.23 -2.46 15.94
CA ASP A 100 20.94 -1.17 15.90
C ASP A 100 20.17 -0.06 16.63
N LEU A 101 18.83 -0.02 16.47
CA LEU A 101 17.98 0.92 17.19
C LEU A 101 18.06 0.73 18.71
N LEU A 102 18.02 -0.50 19.19
CA LEU A 102 18.12 -0.78 20.64
C LEU A 102 19.42 -0.22 21.22
N LYS A 103 20.54 -0.30 20.49
CA LYS A 103 21.81 0.32 20.90
C LYS A 103 21.72 1.85 20.87
N GLU A 104 21.20 2.42 19.78
CA GLU A 104 21.07 3.88 19.61
C GLU A 104 20.24 4.51 20.71
N PHE A 105 19.15 3.87 21.10
CA PHE A 105 18.21 4.38 22.11
C PHE A 105 18.52 3.89 23.53
N GLY A 106 19.70 3.27 23.74
CA GLY A 106 20.13 2.85 25.08
C GLY A 106 19.32 1.70 25.68
N MET A 107 18.55 0.99 24.86
CA MET A 107 17.71 -0.15 25.28
C MET A 107 18.56 -1.44 25.32
N THR A 108 19.55 -1.47 26.20
CA THR A 108 20.46 -2.60 26.36
C THR A 108 19.92 -3.65 27.33
N GLY A 109 20.39 -4.90 27.21
CA GLY A 109 20.06 -5.97 28.15
C GLY A 109 18.69 -6.62 27.92
N LEU A 110 18.01 -6.36 26.82
CA LEU A 110 16.78 -7.06 26.46
C LEU A 110 17.08 -8.53 26.15
N SER A 111 16.25 -9.41 26.70
CA SER A 111 16.25 -10.83 26.31
C SER A 111 15.81 -11.01 24.87
N GLU A 112 16.14 -12.16 24.27
CA GLU A 112 15.68 -12.48 22.92
C GLU A 112 14.15 -12.49 22.81
N ALA A 113 13.45 -12.94 23.85
CA ALA A 113 11.98 -12.89 23.90
C ALA A 113 11.42 -11.45 23.86
N GLU A 114 12.07 -10.49 24.53
CA GLU A 114 11.71 -9.09 24.49
C GLU A 114 11.99 -8.48 23.10
N LYS A 115 13.13 -8.82 22.51
CA LYS A 115 13.46 -8.39 21.14
C LYS A 115 12.47 -8.95 20.11
N ASP A 116 12.07 -10.21 20.25
CA ASP A 116 11.05 -10.83 19.40
C ASP A 116 9.69 -10.16 19.60
N HIS A 117 9.33 -9.84 20.84
CA HIS A 117 8.12 -9.08 21.13
C HIS A 117 8.15 -7.71 20.42
N TRP A 118 9.27 -6.98 20.49
CA TRP A 118 9.45 -5.72 19.79
C TRP A 118 9.36 -5.88 18.28
N ASN A 119 10.09 -6.84 17.70
CA ASN A 119 10.07 -7.10 16.27
C ASN A 119 8.63 -7.37 15.76
N ARG A 120 7.84 -8.07 16.58
CA ARG A 120 6.44 -8.37 16.26
C ARG A 120 5.47 -7.21 16.47
N VAL A 121 5.91 -6.00 16.85
CA VAL A 121 5.03 -4.82 16.85
C VAL A 121 4.43 -4.58 15.46
N TRP A 122 5.19 -4.86 14.41
CA TRP A 122 4.74 -4.75 13.02
C TRP A 122 3.60 -5.72 12.66
N HIS A 123 3.41 -6.80 13.40
CA HIS A 123 2.31 -7.76 13.24
C HIS A 123 0.99 -7.30 13.90
N ARG A 124 1.00 -6.25 14.73
CA ARG A 124 -0.16 -5.80 15.51
C ARG A 124 -0.42 -4.31 15.42
N LEU A 125 -0.02 -3.72 14.27
CA LEU A 125 -0.30 -2.32 13.99
C LEU A 125 -1.80 -2.06 13.94
N LYS A 126 -2.22 -0.92 14.48
CA LYS A 126 -3.62 -0.51 14.50
C LYS A 126 -4.05 0.05 13.15
N PRO A 127 -5.27 -0.28 12.68
CA PRO A 127 -5.80 0.29 11.46
C PRO A 127 -6.13 1.77 11.66
N TRP A 128 -6.11 2.55 10.59
CA TRP A 128 -6.74 3.85 10.61
C TRP A 128 -8.24 3.71 10.88
N PRO A 129 -8.91 4.73 11.47
CA PRO A 129 -10.32 4.63 11.87
C PRO A 129 -11.29 4.26 10.74
N ASP A 130 -10.98 4.63 9.52
CA ASP A 130 -11.76 4.38 8.30
C ASP A 130 -11.48 3.01 7.67
N SER A 131 -10.35 2.38 7.99
CA SER A 131 -9.83 1.24 7.23
C SER A 131 -10.75 0.04 7.28
N VAL A 132 -11.12 -0.44 8.47
CA VAL A 132 -11.92 -1.66 8.60
C VAL A 132 -13.29 -1.51 7.94
N ALA A 133 -13.97 -0.39 8.20
CA ALA A 133 -15.30 -0.12 7.64
C ALA A 133 -15.25 0.07 6.12
N GLY A 134 -14.29 0.85 5.62
CA GLY A 134 -14.11 1.08 4.19
C GLY A 134 -13.76 -0.20 3.43
N LEU A 135 -12.84 -1.02 3.95
CA LEU A 135 -12.49 -2.31 3.37
C LEU A 135 -13.68 -3.29 3.39
N ALA A 136 -14.46 -3.33 4.46
CA ALA A 136 -15.65 -4.18 4.54
C ALA A 136 -16.73 -3.79 3.51
N ARG A 137 -16.83 -2.50 3.16
CA ARG A 137 -17.69 -2.05 2.07
C ARG A 137 -17.17 -2.52 0.71
N LEU A 138 -15.89 -2.28 0.43
CA LEU A 138 -15.25 -2.68 -0.83
C LEU A 138 -15.34 -4.19 -1.07
N LYS A 139 -15.13 -5.00 -0.02
CA LYS A 139 -15.22 -6.47 -0.08
C LYS A 139 -16.56 -6.99 -0.58
N LYS A 140 -17.65 -6.26 -0.39
CA LYS A 140 -18.99 -6.68 -0.86
C LYS A 140 -19.09 -6.70 -2.39
N LYS A 141 -18.19 -5.98 -3.08
CA LYS A 141 -18.27 -5.76 -4.53
C LYS A 141 -17.02 -6.21 -5.27
N TYR A 142 -15.87 -6.21 -4.60
CA TYR A 142 -14.56 -6.47 -5.17
C TYR A 142 -13.81 -7.52 -4.35
N THR A 143 -12.92 -8.27 -4.99
CA THR A 143 -11.89 -8.99 -4.24
C THR A 143 -10.90 -7.99 -3.67
N ILE A 144 -10.61 -8.08 -2.37
CA ILE A 144 -9.66 -7.20 -1.70
C ILE A 144 -8.53 -7.96 -1.04
N ALA A 145 -7.31 -7.47 -1.18
CA ALA A 145 -6.10 -8.06 -0.60
C ALA A 145 -5.08 -6.98 -0.23
N PRO A 146 -4.19 -7.18 0.75
CA PRO A 146 -2.98 -6.38 0.82
C PRO A 146 -2.08 -6.74 -0.38
N LEU A 147 -1.28 -5.79 -0.86
CA LEU A 147 -0.10 -6.00 -1.69
C LEU A 147 1.04 -5.19 -1.05
N SER A 148 1.75 -5.85 -0.19
CA SER A 148 2.69 -5.21 0.73
C SER A 148 4.08 -5.84 0.64
N ASN A 149 5.10 -5.06 1.02
CA ASN A 149 6.44 -5.57 1.26
C ASN A 149 6.53 -6.43 2.54
N GLY A 150 5.52 -6.38 3.42
CA GLY A 150 5.39 -7.28 4.57
C GLY A 150 5.29 -8.74 4.12
N ASN A 151 5.93 -9.66 4.85
CA ASN A 151 5.81 -11.08 4.58
C ASN A 151 4.41 -11.61 4.95
N VAL A 152 4.04 -12.75 4.36
CA VAL A 152 2.69 -13.34 4.49
C VAL A 152 2.27 -13.53 5.94
N GLY A 153 3.17 -14.06 6.79
CA GLY A 153 2.89 -14.28 8.21
C GLY A 153 2.60 -12.98 8.96
N LEU A 154 3.40 -11.93 8.72
CA LEU A 154 3.20 -10.59 9.29
C LEU A 154 1.84 -10.02 8.91
N LEU A 155 1.50 -10.04 7.62
CA LEU A 155 0.24 -9.49 7.11
C LEU A 155 -0.98 -10.27 7.62
N ASN A 156 -0.87 -11.60 7.75
CA ASN A 156 -1.92 -12.45 8.31
C ASN A 156 -2.16 -12.15 9.80
N ASP A 157 -1.09 -12.04 10.59
CA ASP A 157 -1.19 -11.73 12.01
C ASP A 157 -1.79 -10.33 12.21
N MET A 158 -1.33 -9.35 11.43
CA MET A 158 -1.87 -8.00 11.42
C MET A 158 -3.36 -7.98 11.05
N ALA A 159 -3.76 -8.73 10.01
CA ALA A 159 -5.15 -8.81 9.61
C ALA A 159 -6.04 -9.34 10.74
N LYS A 160 -5.60 -10.38 11.44
CA LYS A 160 -6.31 -10.93 12.60
C LYS A 160 -6.37 -9.97 13.77
N SER A 161 -5.24 -9.34 14.09
CA SER A 161 -5.13 -8.39 15.20
C SER A 161 -5.98 -7.13 14.98
N ALA A 162 -5.96 -6.59 13.76
CA ALA A 162 -6.63 -5.34 13.39
C ALA A 162 -8.05 -5.53 12.83
N GLY A 163 -8.53 -6.76 12.66
CA GLY A 163 -9.84 -7.05 12.08
C GLY A 163 -9.96 -6.67 10.60
N LEU A 164 -8.86 -6.72 9.84
CA LEU A 164 -8.86 -6.37 8.42
C LEU A 164 -9.50 -7.50 7.60
N PRO A 165 -10.56 -7.22 6.84
CA PRO A 165 -11.42 -8.23 6.23
C PRO A 165 -10.93 -8.71 4.86
N TRP A 166 -9.64 -8.99 4.71
CA TRP A 166 -9.07 -9.44 3.43
C TRP A 166 -9.70 -10.72 2.91
N ASP A 167 -9.76 -10.90 1.59
CA ASP A 167 -10.16 -12.17 0.96
C ASP A 167 -8.97 -13.13 0.87
N LEU A 168 -7.78 -12.60 0.66
CA LEU A 168 -6.52 -13.33 0.58
C LEU A 168 -5.37 -12.40 1.01
N ILE A 169 -4.19 -12.96 1.20
CA ILE A 169 -2.97 -12.20 1.51
C ILE A 169 -2.02 -12.25 0.32
N LEU A 170 -1.77 -11.12 -0.31
CA LEU A 170 -0.75 -10.94 -1.33
C LEU A 170 0.42 -10.14 -0.73
N SER A 171 1.62 -10.59 -1.02
CA SER A 171 2.85 -10.11 -0.41
C SER A 171 3.99 -10.15 -1.43
N ALA A 172 4.92 -9.24 -1.31
CA ALA A 172 6.20 -9.27 -2.02
C ALA A 172 6.97 -10.58 -1.81
N GLU A 173 6.75 -11.27 -0.67
CA GLU A 173 7.34 -12.58 -0.38
C GLU A 173 6.95 -13.64 -1.41
N LEU A 174 5.73 -13.59 -1.97
CA LEU A 174 5.27 -14.53 -2.98
C LEU A 174 6.04 -14.40 -4.30
N ALA A 175 6.45 -13.18 -4.64
CA ALA A 175 7.28 -12.88 -5.79
C ALA A 175 8.78 -12.98 -5.48
N LYS A 176 9.18 -12.97 -4.20
CA LYS A 176 10.56 -12.75 -3.72
C LYS A 176 11.20 -11.49 -4.31
N HIS A 177 10.39 -10.49 -4.54
CA HIS A 177 10.78 -9.17 -5.03
C HIS A 177 10.01 -8.10 -4.27
N TYR A 178 10.72 -7.10 -3.75
CA TYR A 178 10.10 -5.98 -3.07
C TYR A 178 9.51 -4.97 -4.07
N LYS A 179 8.40 -4.33 -3.72
CA LYS A 179 7.96 -3.11 -4.39
C LYS A 179 9.09 -2.07 -4.33
N PRO A 180 9.37 -1.33 -5.41
CA PRO A 180 8.57 -1.20 -6.61
C PRO A 180 8.98 -2.12 -7.78
N ASP A 181 9.60 -3.28 -7.55
CA ASP A 181 9.96 -4.21 -8.62
C ASP A 181 8.69 -4.75 -9.31
N ARG A 182 8.78 -4.91 -10.63
CA ARG A 182 7.68 -5.36 -11.49
C ARG A 182 7.05 -6.67 -11.02
N GLU A 183 7.87 -7.59 -10.59
CA GLU A 183 7.51 -8.94 -10.14
C GLU A 183 6.53 -8.88 -8.96
N ALA A 184 6.71 -7.95 -8.02
CA ALA A 184 5.84 -7.80 -6.87
C ALA A 184 4.39 -7.50 -7.27
N TYR A 185 4.18 -6.67 -8.30
CA TYR A 185 2.83 -6.31 -8.79
C TYR A 185 2.24 -7.38 -9.70
N LEU A 186 3.02 -7.87 -10.67
CA LEU A 186 2.49 -8.78 -11.68
C LEU A 186 2.28 -10.20 -11.17
N THR A 187 3.05 -10.68 -10.20
CA THR A 187 2.74 -11.93 -9.49
C THR A 187 1.40 -11.82 -8.76
N ALA A 188 1.09 -10.69 -8.14
CA ALA A 188 -0.21 -10.49 -7.50
C ALA A 188 -1.37 -10.52 -8.53
N VAL A 189 -1.20 -9.88 -9.68
CA VAL A 189 -2.17 -9.91 -10.79
C VAL A 189 -2.38 -11.33 -11.31
N GLU A 190 -1.29 -12.08 -11.50
CA GLU A 190 -1.33 -13.49 -11.94
C GLU A 190 -2.07 -14.38 -10.93
N LEU A 191 -1.76 -14.25 -9.63
CA LEU A 191 -2.41 -15.02 -8.56
C LEU A 191 -3.91 -14.72 -8.44
N LEU A 192 -4.33 -13.50 -8.81
CA LEU A 192 -5.74 -13.13 -8.91
C LEU A 192 -6.44 -13.69 -10.17
N GLY A 193 -5.69 -14.20 -11.16
CA GLY A 193 -6.24 -14.65 -12.45
C GLY A 193 -6.83 -13.51 -13.27
N LEU A 194 -6.35 -12.28 -13.11
CA LEU A 194 -6.87 -11.07 -13.73
C LEU A 194 -5.85 -10.45 -14.69
N LYS A 195 -6.30 -9.45 -15.45
CA LYS A 195 -5.41 -8.58 -16.22
C LYS A 195 -5.00 -7.37 -15.37
N PRO A 196 -3.84 -6.75 -15.63
CA PRO A 196 -3.40 -5.57 -14.86
C PRO A 196 -4.45 -4.46 -14.79
N GLU A 197 -5.12 -4.15 -15.90
CA GLU A 197 -6.16 -3.11 -15.98
C GLU A 197 -7.46 -3.43 -15.22
N GLU A 198 -7.62 -4.67 -14.75
CA GLU A 198 -8.74 -5.13 -13.94
C GLU A 198 -8.42 -5.08 -12.42
N VAL A 199 -7.17 -4.76 -12.06
CA VAL A 199 -6.70 -4.64 -10.68
C VAL A 199 -6.36 -3.18 -10.38
N MET A 200 -6.86 -2.67 -9.26
CA MET A 200 -6.50 -1.33 -8.76
C MET A 200 -5.54 -1.45 -7.58
N MET A 201 -4.39 -0.80 -7.69
CA MET A 201 -3.52 -0.54 -6.55
C MET A 201 -4.02 0.67 -5.78
N ALA A 202 -4.28 0.53 -4.50
CA ALA A 202 -4.66 1.60 -3.58
C ALA A 202 -3.53 1.87 -2.59
N ALA A 203 -3.04 3.11 -2.52
CA ALA A 203 -1.93 3.46 -1.66
C ALA A 203 -1.94 4.94 -1.25
N ALA A 204 -1.31 5.25 -0.11
CA ALA A 204 -1.01 6.61 0.31
C ALA A 204 0.28 7.15 -0.31
N HIS A 205 1.05 6.31 -1.01
CA HIS A 205 2.37 6.63 -1.53
C HIS A 205 2.35 6.76 -3.05
N SER A 206 2.59 7.95 -3.56
CA SER A 206 2.58 8.26 -5.00
C SER A 206 3.61 7.43 -5.79
N GLY A 207 4.75 7.12 -5.17
CA GLY A 207 5.77 6.26 -5.77
C GLY A 207 5.28 4.85 -6.06
N ASP A 208 4.52 4.25 -5.14
CA ASP A 208 3.91 2.92 -5.28
C ASP A 208 2.85 2.91 -6.40
N LEU A 209 1.99 3.92 -6.44
CA LEU A 209 0.98 4.08 -7.48
C LEU A 209 1.58 4.32 -8.86
N ASN A 210 2.65 5.11 -8.95
CA ASN A 210 3.36 5.35 -10.21
C ASN A 210 4.01 4.07 -10.75
N ALA A 211 4.60 3.25 -9.87
CA ALA A 211 5.14 1.94 -10.24
C ALA A 211 4.02 1.00 -10.72
N ALA A 212 2.94 0.85 -9.95
CA ALA A 212 1.79 0.02 -10.33
C ALA A 212 1.20 0.43 -11.69
N ARG A 213 1.03 1.73 -11.92
CA ARG A 213 0.53 2.27 -13.21
C ARG A 213 1.46 1.93 -14.37
N SER A 214 2.77 1.97 -14.17
CA SER A 214 3.74 1.63 -15.23
C SER A 214 3.64 0.16 -15.68
N PHE A 215 3.07 -0.71 -14.85
CA PHE A 215 2.80 -2.11 -15.14
C PHE A 215 1.34 -2.38 -15.57
N GLY A 216 0.55 -1.33 -15.79
CA GLY A 216 -0.80 -1.40 -16.32
C GLY A 216 -1.92 -1.51 -15.30
N LEU A 217 -1.62 -1.48 -14.00
CA LEU A 217 -2.65 -1.48 -12.95
C LEU A 217 -3.37 -0.13 -12.92
N ARG A 218 -4.60 -0.14 -12.41
CA ARG A 218 -5.34 1.06 -12.04
C ARG A 218 -4.84 1.59 -10.71
N THR A 219 -5.09 2.85 -10.43
CA THR A 219 -4.52 3.54 -9.27
C THR A 219 -5.57 4.30 -8.46
N GLY A 220 -5.58 4.07 -7.15
CA GLY A 220 -6.39 4.78 -6.18
C GLY A 220 -5.51 5.39 -5.10
N PHE A 221 -5.41 6.72 -5.08
CA PHE A 221 -4.69 7.41 -4.02
C PHE A 221 -5.58 7.54 -2.78
N VAL A 222 -5.03 7.18 -1.62
CA VAL A 222 -5.67 7.30 -0.30
C VAL A 222 -4.86 8.29 0.53
N HIS A 223 -5.44 9.45 0.84
CA HIS A 223 -4.73 10.50 1.58
C HIS A 223 -4.54 10.13 3.05
N ARG A 224 -3.30 10.25 3.55
CA ARG A 224 -2.92 9.97 4.96
C ARG A 224 -2.08 11.11 5.52
N PRO A 225 -2.68 12.25 5.84
CA PRO A 225 -1.95 13.45 6.23
C PRO A 225 -1.13 13.28 7.51
N ASN A 226 -1.53 12.35 8.38
CA ASN A 226 -0.91 12.10 9.67
C ASN A 226 0.00 10.87 9.72
N GLU A 227 0.33 10.26 8.57
CA GLU A 227 1.17 9.05 8.54
C GLU A 227 2.50 9.23 9.29
N ARG A 228 3.13 10.40 9.11
CA ARG A 228 4.39 10.77 9.76
C ARG A 228 4.18 11.61 11.03
N GLY A 229 2.98 11.59 11.59
CA GLY A 229 2.61 12.39 12.76
C GLY A 229 2.29 13.85 12.43
N PRO A 230 1.95 14.66 13.44
CA PRO A 230 1.60 16.05 13.25
C PRO A 230 2.73 16.85 12.58
N GLY A 231 2.44 17.52 11.47
CA GLY A 231 3.42 18.29 10.69
C GLY A 231 4.40 17.46 9.86
N GLY A 232 4.25 16.15 9.83
CA GLY A 232 5.02 15.26 8.98
C GLY A 232 4.69 15.45 7.49
N LYS A 233 5.64 15.07 6.63
CA LYS A 233 5.43 15.13 5.17
C LYS A 233 4.66 13.89 4.73
N ALA A 234 3.42 14.09 4.28
CA ALA A 234 2.62 13.10 3.60
C ALA A 234 2.61 13.37 2.09
N ASP A 235 2.41 12.33 1.31
CA ASP A 235 2.17 12.49 -0.13
C ASP A 235 0.81 13.15 -0.36
N HIS A 236 0.74 13.94 -1.42
CA HIS A 236 -0.47 14.60 -1.88
C HIS A 236 -0.67 14.32 -3.35
N ALA A 237 -1.91 14.05 -3.75
CA ALA A 237 -2.28 13.89 -5.13
C ALA A 237 -3.27 14.99 -5.57
N LYS A 238 -3.10 15.48 -6.79
CA LYS A 238 -4.05 16.41 -7.40
C LYS A 238 -5.22 15.63 -8.02
N PRO A 239 -6.41 16.25 -8.11
CA PRO A 239 -7.51 15.66 -8.86
C PRO A 239 -7.07 15.25 -10.28
N GLY A 240 -7.33 13.99 -10.66
CA GLY A 240 -6.97 13.45 -11.97
C GLY A 240 -5.53 12.96 -12.12
N GLU A 241 -4.70 13.06 -11.09
CA GLU A 241 -3.33 12.52 -11.09
C GLU A 241 -3.33 11.00 -11.09
N PHE A 242 -4.28 10.39 -10.38
CA PHE A 242 -4.56 8.95 -10.36
C PHE A 242 -5.98 8.68 -10.84
N ASP A 243 -6.33 7.42 -11.11
CA ASP A 243 -7.70 7.08 -11.56
C ASP A 243 -8.76 7.49 -10.51
N ILE A 244 -8.42 7.34 -9.22
CA ILE A 244 -9.17 7.87 -8.08
C ILE A 244 -8.22 8.60 -7.13
N VAL A 245 -8.68 9.73 -6.59
CA VAL A 245 -8.04 10.43 -5.49
C VAL A 245 -9.05 10.55 -4.36
N SER A 246 -8.78 9.93 -3.24
CA SER A 246 -9.68 9.84 -2.09
C SER A 246 -9.07 10.42 -0.82
N THR A 247 -9.91 10.92 0.06
CA THR A 247 -9.53 11.48 1.36
C THR A 247 -9.20 10.38 2.38
N ASP A 248 -9.78 9.19 2.21
CA ASP A 248 -9.59 8.00 3.05
C ASP A 248 -10.14 6.75 2.33
N ILE A 249 -10.11 5.56 2.98
CA ILE A 249 -10.62 4.32 2.39
C ILE A 249 -12.17 4.32 2.32
N SER A 250 -12.85 5.02 3.22
CA SER A 250 -14.31 5.15 3.16
C SER A 250 -14.76 5.97 1.96
N ASP A 251 -14.03 7.04 1.64
CA ASP A 251 -14.24 7.84 0.43
C ASP A 251 -13.87 7.05 -0.84
N LEU A 252 -12.76 6.29 -0.82
CA LEU A 252 -12.43 5.37 -1.90
C LEU A 252 -13.58 4.39 -2.17
N ALA A 253 -14.15 3.79 -1.11
CA ALA A 253 -15.29 2.88 -1.24
C ALA A 253 -16.51 3.58 -1.85
N ALA A 254 -16.80 4.81 -1.45
CA ALA A 254 -17.90 5.59 -2.00
C ALA A 254 -17.70 5.90 -3.50
N GLN A 255 -16.50 6.34 -3.89
CA GLN A 255 -16.16 6.62 -5.29
C GLN A 255 -16.17 5.36 -6.17
N MET A 256 -15.88 4.18 -5.59
CA MET A 256 -15.99 2.86 -6.23
C MET A 256 -17.42 2.32 -6.27
N GLY A 257 -18.39 3.02 -5.66
CA GLY A 257 -19.80 2.62 -5.62
C GLY A 257 -20.05 1.39 -4.74
N ALA A 258 -19.25 1.26 -3.66
CA ALA A 258 -19.36 0.17 -2.69
C ALA A 258 -19.96 0.65 -1.36
#